data_30ec60561e06bcdbbbd944146b70fd82
#
_entry.id   30ec60561e06bcdbbbd944146b70fd82
#
_cell.length_a   1.000
_cell.length_b   1.000
_cell.length_c   1.000
_cell.angle_alpha   90.00
_cell.angle_beta   90.00
_cell.angle_gamma   90.00
#
_symmetry.space_group_name_H-M   'P 1'
#
loop_
_entity.id
_entity.type
_entity.pdbx_description
1 polymer ?
#
loop_
_entity_poly.entity_id
_entity_poly.type
_entity_poly.pdbx_seq_one_letter_code
_entity_poly.pdbx_strand_id
1 'polypeptide(L)'
;YVFVRGLGDRYTKTVLNGMELPGLDPDRNTVQMDIFPTNLIDNIVVLKSFTPDLAGDFTGGWVDVQTSDFQAKEVFGVSASLGYNPTMNLNSNYLTHDGGLAEVFAFGRTSRKVPFGEAKAIPFSQYTQSNGGAQKAQDNANAFGKNVAAETAPSLLNSSFTINYGNQINKKKRTYGYNLAAGYSNTYKYYDNAIYQSYIKDADITQNELILAEKNNGSIGENEVLWSALANGSYKRGRHSL
;
A
#
# COMPACT_ATOMS: atom_id res chain seq x y z
N TYR A 1 -9.25 2.89 -3.48
CA TYR A 1 -9.64 4.02 -2.60
C TYR A 1 -11.12 4.33 -2.75
N VAL A 2 -11.76 4.82 -1.69
CA VAL A 2 -13.17 5.21 -1.70
C VAL A 2 -13.28 6.73 -1.70
N PHE A 3 -14.04 7.26 -2.66
CA PHE A 3 -14.37 8.67 -2.75
C PHE A 3 -15.87 8.85 -2.46
N VAL A 4 -16.22 9.74 -1.56
CA VAL A 4 -17.61 9.99 -1.19
C VAL A 4 -18.02 11.38 -1.66
N ARG A 5 -19.10 11.47 -2.42
CA ARG A 5 -19.64 12.74 -2.99
C ARG A 5 -18.64 13.51 -3.86
N GLY A 6 -17.70 12.82 -4.51
CA GLY A 6 -16.68 13.46 -5.33
C GLY A 6 -15.59 14.21 -4.53
N LEU A 7 -15.62 14.12 -3.20
CA LEU A 7 -14.58 14.70 -2.36
C LEU A 7 -13.36 13.79 -2.33
N GLY A 8 -12.18 14.39 -2.27
CA GLY A 8 -10.91 13.70 -2.20
C GLY A 8 -10.77 12.86 -0.93
N ASP A 9 -9.80 11.99 -0.94
CA ASP A 9 -9.51 11.03 0.13
C ASP A 9 -9.28 11.66 1.50
N ARG A 10 -8.72 12.87 1.57
CA ARG A 10 -8.51 13.61 2.84
C ARG A 10 -9.80 13.89 3.63
N TYR A 11 -10.95 13.81 2.98
CA TYR A 11 -12.25 14.10 3.59
C TYR A 11 -13.03 12.83 3.95
N THR A 12 -12.49 11.66 3.63
CA THR A 12 -13.13 10.38 3.87
C THR A 12 -12.32 9.59 4.90
N LYS A 13 -13.00 9.00 5.88
CA LYS A 13 -12.38 8.09 6.84
C LYS A 13 -12.79 6.65 6.58
N THR A 14 -11.84 5.75 6.70
CA THR A 14 -12.09 4.32 6.62
C THR A 14 -11.77 3.67 7.96
N VAL A 15 -12.71 2.90 8.46
CA VAL A 15 -12.58 2.16 9.71
C VAL A 15 -12.85 0.68 9.47
N LEU A 16 -12.27 -0.16 10.29
CA LEU A 16 -12.52 -1.60 10.35
C LEU A 16 -13.15 -1.93 11.70
N ASN A 17 -14.40 -2.41 11.67
CA ASN A 17 -15.18 -2.69 12.88
C ASN A 17 -15.20 -1.50 13.85
N GLY A 18 -15.37 -0.29 13.33
CA GLY A 18 -15.37 0.95 14.11
C GLY A 18 -14.00 1.49 14.53
N MET A 19 -12.89 0.81 14.21
CA MET A 19 -11.53 1.27 14.50
C MET A 19 -10.89 1.90 13.27
N GLU A 20 -10.35 3.10 13.42
CA GLU A 20 -9.66 3.81 12.33
C GLU A 20 -8.40 3.07 11.89
N LEU A 21 -8.24 2.90 10.59
CA LEU A 21 -7.06 2.32 9.97
C LEU A 21 -6.24 3.40 9.27
N PRO A 22 -4.93 3.42 9.45
CA PRO A 22 -4.05 4.29 8.68
C PRO A 22 -3.97 3.84 7.22
N GLY A 23 -3.86 4.78 6.30
CA GLY A 23 -3.53 4.47 4.91
C GLY A 23 -2.14 3.85 4.76
N LEU A 24 -1.95 2.99 3.78
CA LEU A 24 -0.63 2.43 3.44
C LEU A 24 0.22 3.42 2.63
N ASP A 25 -0.43 4.31 1.91
CA ASP A 25 0.20 5.36 1.12
C ASP A 25 0.41 6.60 2.02
N PRO A 26 1.64 7.07 2.24
CA PRO A 26 1.92 8.21 3.09
C PRO A 26 1.29 9.52 2.60
N ASP A 27 0.98 9.60 1.31
CA ASP A 27 0.37 10.78 0.69
C ASP A 27 -1.16 10.77 0.71
N ARG A 28 -1.78 9.71 1.25
CA ARG A 28 -3.23 9.50 1.27
C ARG A 28 -3.77 9.11 2.64
N ASN A 29 -4.91 9.67 2.99
CA ASN A 29 -5.57 9.39 4.26
C ASN A 29 -6.54 8.20 4.21
N THR A 30 -6.92 7.73 3.03
CA THR A 30 -7.84 6.60 2.90
C THR A 30 -7.10 5.29 2.72
N VAL A 31 -7.69 4.24 3.27
CA VAL A 31 -7.19 2.87 3.14
C VAL A 31 -7.52 2.32 1.75
N GLN A 32 -6.58 1.60 1.16
CA GLN A 32 -6.82 0.81 -0.04
C GLN A 32 -7.77 -0.33 0.28
N MET A 33 -8.88 -0.46 -0.45
CA MET A 33 -9.90 -1.47 -0.16
C MET A 33 -9.48 -2.90 -0.53
N ASP A 34 -8.48 -3.04 -1.37
CA ASP A 34 -7.90 -4.31 -1.81
C ASP A 34 -7.04 -5.02 -0.75
N ILE A 35 -6.71 -4.33 0.35
CA ILE A 35 -6.06 -4.99 1.50
C ILE A 35 -7.01 -5.92 2.27
N PHE A 36 -8.33 -5.71 2.14
CA PHE A 36 -9.30 -6.52 2.84
C PHE A 36 -9.64 -7.78 2.05
N PRO A 37 -9.44 -8.98 2.62
CA PRO A 37 -9.92 -10.22 2.00
C PRO A 37 -11.45 -10.19 1.90
N THR A 38 -11.97 -10.18 0.69
CA THR A 38 -13.41 -10.00 0.42
C THR A 38 -14.31 -11.04 1.08
N ASN A 39 -13.79 -12.24 1.27
CA ASN A 39 -14.50 -13.35 1.93
C ASN A 39 -14.62 -13.23 3.45
N LEU A 40 -13.95 -12.26 4.07
CA LEU A 40 -14.12 -11.92 5.49
C LEU A 40 -14.96 -10.67 5.72
N ILE A 41 -15.30 -9.94 4.68
CA ILE A 41 -16.16 -8.77 4.76
C ILE A 41 -17.62 -9.25 4.81
N ASP A 42 -18.35 -8.84 5.83
CA ASP A 42 -19.79 -9.04 5.95
C ASP A 42 -20.54 -7.89 5.28
N ASN A 43 -20.11 -6.66 5.60
CA ASN A 43 -20.77 -5.47 5.11
C ASN A 43 -19.79 -4.29 4.99
N ILE A 44 -20.11 -3.32 4.13
CA ILE A 44 -19.45 -2.03 4.06
C ILE A 44 -20.52 -0.95 4.18
N VAL A 45 -20.50 -0.24 5.29
CA VAL A 45 -21.44 0.85 5.58
C VAL A 45 -20.80 2.18 5.24
N VAL A 46 -21.45 2.96 4.39
CA VAL A 46 -20.98 4.31 4.05
C VAL A 46 -21.94 5.34 4.62
N LEU A 47 -21.49 6.04 5.68
CA LEU A 47 -22.22 7.14 6.28
C LEU A 47 -21.78 8.45 5.63
N LYS A 48 -22.75 9.19 5.12
CA LYS A 48 -22.55 10.45 4.39
C LYS A 48 -22.90 11.68 5.21
N SER A 49 -23.44 11.47 6.39
CA SER A 49 -23.86 12.53 7.30
C SER A 49 -23.27 12.26 8.68
N PHE A 50 -22.89 13.32 9.34
CA PHE A 50 -22.37 13.26 10.70
C PHE A 50 -23.46 12.82 11.68
N THR A 51 -23.11 11.92 12.59
CA THR A 51 -23.88 11.54 13.77
C THR A 51 -23.01 11.72 15.02
N PRO A 52 -23.56 12.05 16.20
CA PRO A 52 -22.78 12.39 17.39
C PRO A 52 -21.87 11.29 17.93
N ASP A 53 -22.09 10.06 17.51
CA ASP A 53 -21.28 8.87 17.84
C ASP A 53 -20.02 8.71 16.99
N LEU A 54 -19.89 9.51 15.93
CA LEU A 54 -18.74 9.48 15.04
C LEU A 54 -17.70 10.52 15.42
N ALA A 55 -16.42 10.25 15.06
CA ALA A 55 -15.37 11.23 15.20
C ALA A 55 -15.67 12.47 14.34
N GLY A 56 -15.43 13.68 14.88
CA GLY A 56 -15.80 14.94 14.25
C GLY A 56 -14.88 15.42 13.12
N ASP A 57 -13.92 14.63 12.73
CA ASP A 57 -12.83 15.01 11.83
C ASP A 57 -13.00 14.50 10.37
N PHE A 58 -14.20 14.07 10.00
CA PHE A 58 -14.53 13.78 8.61
C PHE A 58 -15.60 14.74 8.07
N THR A 59 -15.54 15.04 6.79
CA THR A 59 -16.49 15.93 6.10
C THR A 59 -17.08 15.32 4.84
N GLY A 60 -16.44 14.31 4.26
CA GLY A 60 -16.87 13.63 3.03
C GLY A 60 -17.71 12.41 3.27
N GLY A 61 -17.17 11.45 4.02
CA GLY A 61 -17.83 10.20 4.32
C GLY A 61 -17.06 9.36 5.32
N TRP A 62 -17.81 8.53 6.03
CA TRP A 62 -17.30 7.51 6.93
C TRP A 62 -17.58 6.14 6.33
N VAL A 63 -16.53 5.37 6.07
CA VAL A 63 -16.60 4.04 5.46
C VAL A 63 -16.23 3.01 6.51
N ASP A 64 -17.23 2.28 7.03
CA ASP A 64 -17.02 1.23 8.01
C ASP A 64 -17.04 -0.14 7.30
N VAL A 65 -15.90 -0.79 7.31
CA VAL A 65 -15.74 -2.16 6.81
C VAL A 65 -15.99 -3.10 7.98
N GLN A 66 -17.04 -3.86 7.90
CA GLN A 66 -17.45 -4.81 8.93
C GLN A 66 -17.08 -6.22 8.54
N THR A 67 -16.34 -6.89 9.41
CA THR A 67 -15.97 -8.30 9.20
C THR A 67 -17.04 -9.23 9.79
N SER A 68 -17.15 -10.42 9.21
CA SER A 68 -18.07 -11.44 9.72
C SER A 68 -17.67 -11.88 11.13
N ASP A 69 -18.60 -11.76 12.08
CA ASP A 69 -18.38 -12.17 13.47
C ASP A 69 -18.37 -13.69 13.64
N PHE A 70 -19.33 -14.36 13.02
CA PHE A 70 -19.53 -15.80 13.16
C PHE A 70 -19.73 -16.45 11.81
N GLN A 71 -18.91 -17.40 11.49
CA GLN A 71 -19.15 -18.29 10.35
C GLN A 71 -20.12 -19.40 10.78
N ALA A 72 -21.30 -19.47 10.17
CA ALA A 72 -22.33 -20.46 10.52
C ALA A 72 -21.84 -21.92 10.37
N LYS A 73 -20.84 -22.14 9.53
CA LYS A 73 -20.19 -23.43 9.28
C LYS A 73 -18.69 -23.21 9.12
N GLU A 74 -17.94 -24.28 9.28
CA GLU A 74 -16.53 -24.26 8.93
C GLU A 74 -16.34 -23.88 7.45
N VAL A 75 -15.52 -22.87 7.22
CA VAL A 75 -15.19 -22.39 5.88
C VAL A 75 -13.69 -22.42 5.72
N PHE A 76 -13.22 -23.15 4.73
CA PHE A 76 -11.83 -23.12 4.27
C PHE A 76 -11.84 -22.73 2.80
N GLY A 77 -11.11 -21.69 2.45
CA GLY A 77 -11.01 -21.21 1.09
C GLY A 77 -9.56 -20.95 0.69
N VAL A 78 -9.23 -21.34 -0.52
CA VAL A 78 -7.97 -21.00 -1.18
C VAL A 78 -8.31 -20.46 -2.55
N SER A 79 -7.73 -19.34 -2.91
CA SER A 79 -7.91 -18.75 -4.22
C SER A 79 -6.55 -18.31 -4.77
N ALA A 80 -6.33 -18.58 -6.05
CA ALA A 80 -5.17 -18.11 -6.78
C ALA A 80 -5.63 -17.52 -8.10
N SER A 81 -5.07 -16.38 -8.49
CA SER A 81 -5.37 -15.76 -9.78
C SER A 81 -4.11 -15.27 -10.48
N LEU A 82 -4.16 -15.31 -11.80
CA LEU A 82 -3.16 -14.74 -12.69
C LEU A 82 -3.85 -13.75 -13.62
N GLY A 83 -3.28 -12.56 -13.75
CA GLY A 83 -3.75 -11.52 -14.64
C GLY A 83 -2.73 -11.21 -15.71
N TYR A 84 -3.19 -10.98 -16.93
CA TYR A 84 -2.35 -10.60 -18.05
C TYR A 84 -2.92 -9.36 -18.75
N ASN A 85 -2.08 -8.35 -18.89
CA ASN A 85 -2.34 -7.18 -19.72
C ASN A 85 -1.18 -7.04 -20.72
N PRO A 86 -1.42 -7.16 -22.03
CA PRO A 86 -0.35 -7.19 -23.04
C PRO A 86 0.47 -5.90 -23.11
N THR A 87 -0.05 -4.77 -22.66
CA THR A 87 0.69 -3.50 -22.61
C THR A 87 1.59 -3.39 -21.38
N MET A 88 1.31 -4.13 -20.32
CA MET A 88 1.98 -4.03 -19.02
C MET A 88 2.83 -5.26 -18.71
N ASN A 89 2.26 -6.46 -18.89
CA ASN A 89 2.93 -7.70 -18.51
C ASN A 89 3.72 -8.30 -19.69
N LEU A 90 4.85 -8.92 -19.37
CA LEU A 90 5.77 -9.53 -20.33
C LEU A 90 6.29 -8.55 -21.40
N ASN A 91 6.19 -7.26 -21.13
CA ASN A 91 6.68 -6.21 -22.00
C ASN A 91 8.19 -6.04 -21.79
N SER A 92 8.97 -6.17 -22.87
CA SER A 92 10.43 -6.05 -22.84
C SER A 92 10.92 -4.65 -22.49
N ASN A 93 10.07 -3.64 -22.65
CA ASN A 93 10.38 -2.25 -22.31
C ASN A 93 10.05 -1.89 -20.86
N TYR A 94 9.53 -2.84 -20.08
CA TYR A 94 9.21 -2.60 -18.68
C TYR A 94 10.47 -2.15 -17.91
N LEU A 95 10.33 -1.05 -17.16
CA LEU A 95 11.41 -0.50 -16.37
C LEU A 95 11.51 -1.23 -15.03
N THR A 96 12.67 -1.77 -14.77
CA THR A 96 13.00 -2.49 -13.53
C THR A 96 14.35 -2.03 -12.98
N HIS A 97 14.79 -2.63 -11.92
CA HIS A 97 16.13 -2.46 -11.34
C HIS A 97 16.73 -3.85 -11.07
N ASP A 98 18.03 -3.89 -10.87
CA ASP A 98 18.74 -5.13 -10.53
C ASP A 98 18.28 -5.64 -9.14
N GLY A 99 17.22 -6.45 -9.14
CA GLY A 99 16.59 -7.04 -7.99
C GLY A 99 16.55 -8.57 -8.09
N GLY A 100 16.73 -9.26 -6.96
CA GLY A 100 16.65 -10.73 -6.91
C GLY A 100 15.19 -11.24 -6.83
N LEU A 101 15.00 -12.55 -7.00
CA LEU A 101 13.69 -13.22 -6.85
C LEU A 101 12.99 -12.93 -5.53
N ALA A 102 13.74 -12.58 -4.47
CA ALA A 102 13.17 -12.20 -3.19
C ALA A 102 12.32 -10.91 -3.25
N GLU A 103 12.52 -10.06 -4.25
CA GLU A 103 11.75 -8.83 -4.44
C GLU A 103 10.33 -9.10 -4.95
N VAL A 104 10.12 -10.20 -5.67
CA VAL A 104 8.78 -10.67 -6.06
C VAL A 104 7.88 -10.81 -4.82
N PHE A 105 8.48 -11.15 -3.67
CA PHE A 105 7.78 -11.29 -2.39
C PHE A 105 7.99 -10.09 -1.46
N ALA A 106 8.56 -8.98 -1.94
CA ALA A 106 8.93 -7.80 -1.15
C ALA A 106 9.97 -8.05 -0.03
N PHE A 107 10.77 -9.12 -0.12
CA PHE A 107 11.80 -9.47 0.87
C PHE A 107 13.23 -9.12 0.40
N GLY A 108 13.38 -8.26 -0.59
CA GLY A 108 14.66 -7.86 -1.21
C GLY A 108 15.63 -7.08 -0.30
N ARG A 109 15.70 -7.42 0.98
CA ARG A 109 16.50 -6.71 2.00
C ARG A 109 18.00 -6.69 1.72
N THR A 110 18.52 -7.69 1.01
CA THR A 110 19.96 -7.85 0.81
C THR A 110 20.56 -6.88 -0.20
N SER A 111 19.82 -6.57 -1.26
CA SER A 111 20.26 -5.63 -2.32
C SER A 111 20.20 -4.17 -1.89
N ARG A 112 19.44 -3.84 -0.86
CA ARG A 112 19.19 -2.48 -0.37
C ARG A 112 19.89 -2.16 0.95
N LYS A 113 20.84 -2.99 1.39
CA LYS A 113 21.61 -2.70 2.61
C LYS A 113 22.54 -1.53 2.39
N VAL A 114 22.59 -0.61 3.37
CA VAL A 114 23.64 0.39 3.44
C VAL A 114 24.98 -0.32 3.57
N PRO A 115 25.92 -0.10 2.64
CA PRO A 115 27.16 -0.91 2.53
C PRO A 115 28.11 -0.77 3.72
N PHE A 116 27.93 0.26 4.56
CA PHE A 116 28.81 0.56 5.69
C PHE A 116 28.04 0.55 7.03
N GLY A 117 27.16 -0.30 7.30
CA GLY A 117 26.47 -0.46 8.59
C GLY A 117 25.81 0.82 9.14
N GLU A 118 24.70 0.67 9.82
CA GLU A 118 23.82 1.75 10.27
C GLU A 118 24.46 2.74 11.29
N ALA A 119 25.57 2.35 11.91
CA ALA A 119 26.24 3.15 12.95
C ALA A 119 27.28 4.17 12.42
N LYS A 120 27.56 4.19 11.13
CA LYS A 120 28.52 5.15 10.58
C LYS A 120 27.77 6.38 10.07
N ALA A 121 27.95 7.49 10.74
CA ALA A 121 27.49 8.78 10.27
C ALA A 121 28.15 9.09 8.88
N ILE A 122 27.35 9.51 7.93
CA ILE A 122 27.84 10.07 6.67
C ILE A 122 28.49 11.40 7.03
N PRO A 123 29.80 11.61 6.73
CA PRO A 123 30.46 12.86 7.09
C PRO A 123 29.84 14.03 6.32
N PHE A 124 29.43 15.06 7.05
CA PHE A 124 29.00 16.32 6.44
C PHE A 124 30.15 17.00 5.71
N SER A 125 29.85 17.86 4.74
CA SER A 125 30.83 18.56 3.92
C SER A 125 31.89 19.33 4.73
N GLN A 126 31.57 19.83 5.93
CA GLN A 126 32.51 20.47 6.85
C GLN A 126 33.54 19.48 7.45
N TYR A 127 33.18 18.20 7.58
CA TYR A 127 34.09 17.15 8.03
C TYR A 127 35.00 16.62 6.94
N THR A 128 34.70 16.89 5.67
CA THR A 128 35.47 16.43 4.53
C THR A 128 36.78 17.19 4.36
N GLN A 129 36.88 18.38 4.90
CA GLN A 129 38.06 19.25 4.76
C GLN A 129 39.16 18.99 5.80
N SER A 130 38.88 18.24 6.87
CA SER A 130 39.85 17.94 7.92
C SER A 130 39.93 16.43 8.20
N ASN A 131 41.14 15.95 8.55
CA ASN A 131 41.41 14.59 9.05
C ASN A 131 41.04 13.41 8.13
N GLY A 132 41.27 13.50 6.83
CA GLY A 132 41.00 12.42 5.88
C GLY A 132 39.50 12.18 5.62
N GLY A 133 38.63 13.15 5.97
CA GLY A 133 37.19 13.06 5.76
C GLY A 133 36.80 12.98 4.29
N ALA A 134 37.55 13.63 3.41
CA ALA A 134 37.36 13.56 1.95
C ALA A 134 37.53 12.12 1.43
N GLN A 135 38.57 11.41 1.87
CA GLN A 135 38.81 10.03 1.49
C GLN A 135 37.69 9.11 2.00
N LYS A 136 37.27 9.28 3.25
CA LYS A 136 36.13 8.50 3.81
C LYS A 136 34.80 8.75 3.09
N ALA A 137 34.56 10.00 2.68
CA ALA A 137 33.38 10.32 1.89
C ALA A 137 33.43 9.65 0.51
N GLN A 138 34.58 9.65 -0.14
CA GLN A 138 34.81 8.98 -1.41
C GLN A 138 34.65 7.46 -1.28
N ASP A 139 35.24 6.86 -0.25
CA ASP A 139 35.15 5.42 0.02
C ASP A 139 33.67 5.00 0.30
N ASN A 140 32.94 5.81 1.05
CA ASN A 140 31.51 5.60 1.30
C ASN A 140 30.70 5.72 0.00
N ALA A 141 30.97 6.73 -0.83
CA ALA A 141 30.30 6.90 -2.12
C ALA A 141 30.58 5.72 -3.07
N ASN A 142 31.83 5.25 -3.11
CA ASN A 142 32.23 4.11 -3.93
C ASN A 142 31.66 2.77 -3.45
N ALA A 143 31.26 2.67 -2.18
CA ALA A 143 30.67 1.47 -1.61
C ALA A 143 29.21 1.27 -2.04
N PHE A 144 28.51 2.33 -2.47
CA PHE A 144 27.17 2.20 -3.05
C PHE A 144 27.25 1.60 -4.46
N GLY A 145 26.22 0.80 -4.80
CA GLY A 145 26.07 0.28 -6.16
C GLY A 145 26.02 1.42 -7.19
N LYS A 146 26.68 1.21 -8.32
CA LYS A 146 26.76 2.22 -9.38
C LYS A 146 25.54 2.23 -10.31
N ASN A 147 24.69 1.21 -10.24
CA ASN A 147 23.48 1.11 -11.05
C ASN A 147 22.35 1.94 -10.39
N VAL A 148 22.28 3.20 -10.79
CA VAL A 148 21.21 4.13 -10.38
C VAL A 148 20.14 4.26 -11.46
N ALA A 149 20.47 3.86 -12.69
CA ALA A 149 19.54 3.90 -13.82
C ALA A 149 18.58 2.70 -13.80
N ALA A 150 17.34 2.93 -14.23
CA ALA A 150 16.42 1.85 -14.50
C ALA A 150 16.93 0.98 -15.65
N GLU A 151 16.73 -0.32 -15.51
CA GLU A 151 17.00 -1.31 -16.56
C GLU A 151 15.70 -1.74 -17.23
N THR A 152 15.77 -2.27 -18.44
CA THR A 152 14.60 -2.82 -19.12
C THR A 152 14.64 -4.33 -19.08
N ALA A 153 13.55 -4.95 -18.58
CA ALA A 153 13.38 -6.39 -18.61
C ALA A 153 11.88 -6.73 -18.61
N PRO A 154 11.48 -7.87 -19.18
CA PRO A 154 10.07 -8.27 -19.14
C PRO A 154 9.58 -8.43 -17.70
N SER A 155 8.45 -7.78 -17.37
CA SER A 155 7.76 -8.01 -16.11
C SER A 155 7.10 -9.39 -16.05
N LEU A 156 6.79 -9.85 -14.86
CA LEU A 156 6.00 -11.07 -14.67
C LEU A 156 4.50 -10.79 -14.87
N LEU A 157 3.70 -11.86 -14.82
CA LEU A 157 2.25 -11.75 -14.76
C LEU A 157 1.79 -11.20 -13.41
N ASN A 158 0.69 -10.48 -13.42
CA ASN A 158 0.01 -10.13 -12.18
C ASN A 158 -0.47 -11.41 -11.51
N SER A 159 -0.22 -11.54 -10.22
CA SER A 159 -0.57 -12.74 -9.48
C SER A 159 -1.16 -12.39 -8.13
N SER A 160 -2.13 -13.18 -7.68
CA SER A 160 -2.62 -13.09 -6.32
C SER A 160 -2.91 -14.47 -5.75
N PHE A 161 -2.76 -14.56 -4.44
CA PHE A 161 -3.06 -15.75 -3.67
C PHE A 161 -3.75 -15.34 -2.37
N THR A 162 -4.83 -16.02 -2.02
CA THR A 162 -5.51 -15.82 -0.74
C THR A 162 -5.84 -17.15 -0.11
N ILE A 163 -5.71 -17.21 1.21
CA ILE A 163 -6.15 -18.32 2.03
C ILE A 163 -7.01 -17.78 3.16
N ASN A 164 -8.11 -18.43 3.45
CA ASN A 164 -8.97 -18.08 4.56
C ASN A 164 -9.48 -19.31 5.28
N TYR A 165 -9.63 -19.17 6.59
CA TYR A 165 -10.21 -20.20 7.44
C TYR A 165 -11.08 -19.55 8.50
N GLY A 166 -12.32 -20.01 8.63
CA GLY A 166 -13.26 -19.53 9.64
C GLY A 166 -14.11 -20.69 10.18
N ASN A 167 -14.41 -20.61 11.47
CA ASN A 167 -15.27 -21.59 12.12
C ASN A 167 -15.92 -20.98 13.36
N GLN A 168 -16.98 -21.65 13.84
CA GLN A 168 -17.57 -21.36 15.14
C GLN A 168 -17.66 -22.62 16.00
N ILE A 169 -17.41 -22.45 17.28
CA ILE A 169 -17.51 -23.50 18.28
C ILE A 169 -18.66 -23.16 19.23
N ASN A 170 -19.70 -23.99 19.21
CA ASN A 170 -20.85 -23.83 20.07
C ASN A 170 -20.75 -24.71 21.33
N LYS A 171 -20.69 -24.10 22.51
CA LYS A 171 -20.66 -24.79 23.81
C LYS A 171 -21.82 -24.32 24.68
N LYS A 172 -22.88 -25.13 24.77
CA LYS A 172 -24.09 -24.87 25.59
C LYS A 172 -24.67 -23.45 25.38
N LYS A 173 -24.28 -22.48 26.23
CA LYS A 173 -24.74 -21.08 26.19
C LYS A 173 -23.71 -20.11 25.62
N ARG A 174 -22.62 -20.59 25.05
CA ARG A 174 -21.49 -19.79 24.56
C ARG A 174 -21.16 -20.18 23.12
N THR A 175 -20.94 -19.21 22.28
CA THR A 175 -20.45 -19.39 20.92
C THR A 175 -19.13 -18.62 20.79
N TYR A 176 -18.14 -19.28 20.27
CA TYR A 176 -16.85 -18.70 19.91
C TYR A 176 -16.72 -18.75 18.40
N GLY A 177 -16.50 -17.62 17.78
CA GLY A 177 -16.17 -17.54 16.36
C GLY A 177 -14.73 -17.12 16.16
N TYR A 178 -14.13 -17.56 15.07
CA TYR A 178 -12.83 -17.07 14.65
C TYR A 178 -12.75 -17.10 13.13
N ASN A 179 -12.07 -16.10 12.58
CA ASN A 179 -11.78 -15.97 11.17
C ASN A 179 -10.31 -15.59 11.00
N LEU A 180 -9.63 -16.29 10.11
CA LEU A 180 -8.23 -16.04 9.74
C LEU A 180 -8.16 -15.90 8.24
N ALA A 181 -7.44 -14.91 7.75
CA ALA A 181 -7.12 -14.80 6.34
C ALA A 181 -5.71 -14.27 6.14
N ALA A 182 -5.10 -14.69 5.04
CA ALA A 182 -3.85 -14.14 4.56
C ALA A 182 -3.93 -14.00 3.04
N GLY A 183 -3.35 -12.92 2.53
CA GLY A 183 -3.34 -12.61 1.11
C GLY A 183 -1.96 -12.14 0.66
N TYR A 184 -1.68 -12.40 -0.59
CA TYR A 184 -0.53 -11.90 -1.32
C TYR A 184 -1.01 -11.44 -2.69
N SER A 185 -0.52 -10.29 -3.16
CA SER A 185 -0.69 -9.85 -4.53
C SER A 185 0.58 -9.20 -5.05
N ASN A 186 0.83 -9.38 -6.32
CA ASN A 186 1.93 -8.75 -7.04
C ASN A 186 1.38 -8.23 -8.38
N THR A 187 1.48 -6.93 -8.59
CA THR A 187 0.93 -6.23 -9.75
C THR A 187 2.03 -5.42 -10.44
N TYR A 188 2.09 -5.54 -11.75
CA TYR A 188 3.00 -4.79 -12.60
C TYR A 188 2.21 -3.82 -13.46
N LYS A 189 2.66 -2.56 -13.51
CA LYS A 189 2.10 -1.50 -14.35
C LYS A 189 3.23 -0.88 -15.15
N TYR A 190 2.97 -0.61 -16.42
CA TYR A 190 3.90 0.07 -17.30
C TYR A 190 3.16 1.13 -18.11
N TYR A 191 3.70 2.33 -18.09
CA TYR A 191 3.19 3.45 -18.86
C TYR A 191 4.31 3.97 -19.75
N ASP A 192 4.16 3.81 -21.05
CA ASP A 192 5.04 4.42 -22.03
C ASP A 192 4.56 5.84 -22.33
N ASN A 193 5.52 6.74 -22.57
CA ASN A 193 5.23 8.16 -22.83
C ASN A 193 4.39 8.86 -21.74
N ALA A 194 4.63 8.52 -20.49
CA ALA A 194 4.01 9.21 -19.37
C ALA A 194 4.45 10.68 -19.33
N ILE A 195 3.50 11.57 -19.13
CA ILE A 195 3.75 13.01 -19.05
C ILE A 195 3.46 13.46 -17.63
N TYR A 196 4.48 13.98 -16.97
CA TYR A 196 4.35 14.66 -15.69
C TYR A 196 4.50 16.17 -15.90
N GLN A 197 3.52 16.92 -15.44
CA GLN A 197 3.54 18.38 -15.54
C GLN A 197 3.16 19.01 -14.21
N SER A 198 3.93 19.98 -13.75
CA SER A 198 3.58 20.82 -12.62
C SER A 198 3.33 22.26 -13.09
N TYR A 199 2.35 22.87 -12.48
CA TYR A 199 1.94 24.24 -12.79
C TYR A 199 1.98 25.07 -11.52
N ILE A 200 2.41 26.31 -11.66
CA ILE A 200 2.39 27.31 -10.60
C ILE A 200 1.46 28.46 -10.98
N LYS A 201 0.86 29.06 -9.97
CA LYS A 201 0.15 30.32 -10.18
C LYS A 201 1.14 31.48 -10.14
N ASP A 202 0.97 32.46 -11.05
CA ASP A 202 1.75 33.69 -11.02
C ASP A 202 1.54 34.43 -9.69
N ALA A 203 2.58 35.13 -9.22
CA ALA A 203 2.49 36.04 -8.10
C ALA A 203 1.54 37.23 -8.37
N ASP A 204 1.37 37.62 -9.62
CA ASP A 204 0.38 38.59 -10.06
C ASP A 204 -1.02 38.00 -9.99
N ILE A 205 -1.84 38.46 -9.05
CA ILE A 205 -3.21 38.00 -8.83
C ILE A 205 -4.16 38.32 -10.00
N THR A 206 -3.77 39.22 -10.90
CA THR A 206 -4.56 39.56 -12.07
C THR A 206 -4.41 38.55 -13.19
N GLN A 207 -3.37 37.70 -13.14
CA GLN A 207 -3.15 36.62 -14.07
C GLN A 207 -3.98 35.41 -13.66
N ASN A 208 -4.91 34.99 -14.49
CA ASN A 208 -5.78 33.84 -14.22
C ASN A 208 -5.24 32.52 -14.78
N GLU A 209 -4.16 32.58 -15.57
CA GLU A 209 -3.54 31.39 -16.16
C GLU A 209 -2.51 30.77 -15.26
N LEU A 210 -2.35 29.45 -15.36
CA LEU A 210 -1.29 28.71 -14.71
C LEU A 210 -0.07 28.67 -15.61
N ILE A 211 1.09 28.94 -15.03
CA ILE A 211 2.39 28.84 -15.71
C ILE A 211 2.90 27.42 -15.59
N LEU A 212 3.26 26.80 -16.71
CA LEU A 212 3.93 25.52 -16.72
C LEU A 212 5.33 25.66 -16.09
N ALA A 213 5.50 25.09 -14.89
CA ALA A 213 6.77 25.14 -14.17
C ALA A 213 7.71 24.01 -14.59
N GLU A 214 7.16 22.83 -14.84
CA GLU A 214 7.94 21.65 -15.18
C GLU A 214 7.15 20.73 -16.11
N LYS A 215 7.84 20.13 -17.07
CA LYS A 215 7.30 19.12 -17.96
C LYS A 215 8.33 18.00 -18.16
N ASN A 216 8.01 16.81 -17.67
CA ASN A 216 8.80 15.61 -17.87
C ASN A 216 8.04 14.62 -18.73
N ASN A 217 8.70 14.04 -19.70
CA ASN A 217 8.19 12.93 -20.50
C ASN A 217 9.09 11.72 -20.26
N GLY A 218 8.50 10.57 -20.10
CA GLY A 218 9.28 9.35 -19.86
C GLY A 218 8.39 8.13 -19.76
N SER A 219 9.00 7.02 -19.44
CA SER A 219 8.27 5.78 -19.16
C SER A 219 8.30 5.50 -17.66
N ILE A 220 7.25 4.91 -17.15
CA ILE A 220 7.10 4.55 -15.74
C ILE A 220 6.84 3.05 -15.64
N GLY A 221 7.68 2.36 -14.86
CA GLY A 221 7.44 0.98 -14.43
C GLY A 221 7.13 0.95 -12.93
N GLU A 222 6.02 0.35 -12.56
CA GLU A 222 5.61 0.17 -11.16
C GLU A 222 5.47 -1.31 -10.86
N ASN A 223 6.03 -1.75 -9.74
CA ASN A 223 5.77 -3.07 -9.17
C ASN A 223 5.22 -2.89 -7.75
N GLU A 224 4.02 -3.35 -7.53
CA GLU A 224 3.33 -3.28 -6.25
C GLU A 224 3.16 -4.68 -5.69
N VAL A 225 3.75 -4.93 -4.53
CA VAL A 225 3.61 -6.18 -3.79
C VAL A 225 2.92 -5.89 -2.48
N LEU A 226 1.79 -6.56 -2.26
CA LEU A 226 0.98 -6.40 -1.07
C LEU A 226 0.84 -7.74 -0.34
N TRP A 227 1.13 -7.72 0.96
CA TRP A 227 0.79 -8.77 1.90
C TRP A 227 -0.30 -8.28 2.83
N SER A 228 -1.31 -9.08 3.03
CA SER A 228 -2.38 -8.82 3.98
C SER A 228 -2.59 -10.00 4.90
N ALA A 229 -2.91 -9.73 6.16
CA ALA A 229 -3.31 -10.75 7.13
C ALA A 229 -4.38 -10.16 8.04
N LEU A 230 -5.41 -10.94 8.30
CA LEU A 230 -6.50 -10.57 9.20
C LEU A 230 -6.80 -11.76 10.12
N ALA A 231 -6.91 -11.47 11.40
CA ALA A 231 -7.39 -12.41 12.42
C ALA A 231 -8.51 -11.73 13.20
N ASN A 232 -9.65 -12.37 13.25
CA ASN A 232 -10.82 -11.90 13.99
C ASN A 232 -11.32 -13.00 14.93
N GLY A 233 -11.68 -12.61 16.17
CA GLY A 233 -12.26 -13.48 17.15
C GLY A 233 -13.53 -12.87 17.72
N SER A 234 -14.59 -13.63 17.84
CA SER A 234 -15.89 -13.20 18.37
C SER A 234 -16.38 -14.14 19.48
N TYR A 235 -17.07 -13.58 20.44
CA TYR A 235 -17.63 -14.30 21.58
C TYR A 235 -19.07 -13.90 21.84
N LYS A 236 -19.95 -14.87 21.96
CA LYS A 236 -21.36 -14.65 22.29
C LYS A 236 -21.79 -15.48 23.48
N ARG A 237 -22.46 -14.86 24.45
CA ARG A 237 -23.08 -15.52 25.61
C ARG A 237 -24.48 -15.00 25.81
N GLY A 238 -25.47 -15.79 25.45
CA GLY A 238 -26.90 -15.37 25.54
C GLY A 238 -27.17 -14.20 24.60
N ARG A 239 -27.54 -13.05 25.17
CA ARG A 239 -27.79 -11.79 24.41
C ARG A 239 -26.59 -10.87 24.27
N HIS A 240 -25.45 -11.19 24.89
CA HIS A 240 -24.23 -10.36 24.84
C HIS A 240 -23.26 -10.96 23.79
N SER A 241 -22.78 -10.10 22.91
CA SER A 241 -21.73 -10.40 21.92
C SER A 241 -20.56 -9.43 22.09
N LEU A 242 -19.36 -9.91 21.83
CA LEU A 242 -18.10 -9.15 21.81
C LEU A 242 -17.31 -9.60 20.61
#